data_0284ba0dbf68c6ab668c75b2d308ef94
#
_entry.id   0284ba0dbf68c6ab668c75b2d308ef94
#
_cell.length_a   1.000
_cell.length_b   1.000
_cell.length_c   1.000
_cell.angle_alpha   90.00
_cell.angle_beta   90.00
_cell.angle_gamma   90.00
#
_symmetry.space_group_name_H-M   'P 1'
#
loop_
_entity.id
_entity.type
_entity.pdbx_description
1 polymer ?
#
loop_
_entity_poly.entity_id
_entity_poly.type
_entity_poly.pdbx_seq_one_letter_code
_entity_poly.pdbx_strand_id
1 'polypeptide(L)'
;GKLILTDDGGKIISGWHKTAGLWFYGASKTGIAHTGWLELGGGWYYLDSSGAMVASNRNIDGKYEQFDGSGRWLGTNTLASRAQGYSSGTNRLILVDRGAHQVGVFTGSQGNWSPTYLWSCVTGAPGTPTITGTFRTTGGKVGTLTTDSRAHYCTQIAGGYFFHTILASDSELGHSLSHGCIRLAYPNAQWIYNNIAAGTTVAIFN
;
A
#
# COMPACT_ATOMS: atom_id res chain seq x y z
N GLY A 1 -31.98 -11.73 2.59
CA GLY A 1 -32.24 -12.43 3.86
C GLY A 1 -30.96 -12.52 4.69
N LYS A 2 -31.06 -12.78 6.00
CA LYS A 2 -29.89 -13.00 6.86
C LYS A 2 -29.46 -14.47 6.74
N LEU A 3 -28.15 -14.72 6.60
CA LEU A 3 -27.59 -16.06 6.65
C LEU A 3 -27.66 -16.57 8.11
N ILE A 4 -28.23 -17.77 8.30
CA ILE A 4 -28.27 -18.45 9.60
C ILE A 4 -27.38 -19.68 9.51
N LEU A 5 -26.46 -19.83 10.45
CA LEU A 5 -25.55 -20.97 10.54
C LEU A 5 -26.23 -22.10 11.33
N THR A 6 -26.32 -23.28 10.71
CA THR A 6 -26.86 -24.48 11.33
C THR A 6 -25.94 -25.67 11.05
N ASP A 7 -25.95 -26.67 11.95
CA ASP A 7 -25.37 -27.98 11.68
C ASP A 7 -26.26 -28.81 10.74
N ASP A 8 -25.82 -30.01 10.39
CA ASP A 8 -26.54 -30.92 9.48
C ASP A 8 -27.91 -31.34 10.03
N GLY A 9 -28.15 -31.23 11.32
CA GLY A 9 -29.43 -31.48 11.99
C GLY A 9 -30.31 -30.24 12.11
N GLY A 10 -29.92 -29.09 11.56
CA GLY A 10 -30.66 -27.83 11.64
C GLY A 10 -30.52 -27.09 12.97
N LYS A 11 -29.64 -27.54 13.86
CA LYS A 11 -29.37 -26.85 15.15
C LYS A 11 -28.50 -25.62 14.89
N ILE A 12 -28.85 -24.50 15.50
CA ILE A 12 -28.13 -23.23 15.43
C ILE A 12 -26.70 -23.37 15.92
N ILE A 13 -25.76 -22.89 15.08
CA ILE A 13 -24.35 -22.78 15.43
C ILE A 13 -24.08 -21.34 15.90
N SER A 14 -23.47 -21.23 17.09
CA SER A 14 -22.95 -19.95 17.61
C SER A 14 -21.42 -19.99 17.70
N GLY A 15 -20.78 -18.83 17.52
CA GLY A 15 -19.32 -18.73 17.48
C GLY A 15 -18.74 -19.06 16.10
N TRP A 16 -17.43 -19.31 16.08
CA TRP A 16 -16.72 -19.61 14.84
C TRP A 16 -17.12 -20.97 14.24
N HIS A 17 -17.40 -20.95 12.95
CA HIS A 17 -17.72 -22.15 12.19
C HIS A 17 -17.06 -22.10 10.80
N LYS A 18 -16.47 -23.22 10.37
CA LYS A 18 -15.83 -23.32 9.06
C LYS A 18 -16.66 -24.21 8.14
N THR A 19 -17.06 -23.68 6.98
CA THR A 19 -17.74 -24.42 5.94
C THR A 19 -17.24 -24.01 4.56
N ALA A 20 -17.13 -24.97 3.62
CA ALA A 20 -16.58 -24.72 2.29
C ALA A 20 -15.23 -23.98 2.28
N GLY A 21 -14.37 -24.20 3.29
CA GLY A 21 -13.07 -23.55 3.42
C GLY A 21 -13.09 -22.13 4.00
N LEU A 22 -14.26 -21.54 4.20
CA LEU A 22 -14.44 -20.19 4.74
C LEU A 22 -14.87 -20.24 6.20
N TRP A 23 -14.45 -19.23 6.98
CA TRP A 23 -14.87 -19.05 8.36
C TRP A 23 -16.03 -18.07 8.46
N PHE A 24 -16.98 -18.39 9.31
CA PHE A 24 -18.15 -17.58 9.65
C PHE A 24 -18.26 -17.45 11.16
N TYR A 25 -18.96 -16.44 11.65
CA TYR A 25 -19.25 -16.27 13.08
C TYR A 25 -20.75 -16.14 13.30
N GLY A 26 -21.36 -17.14 13.95
CA GLY A 26 -22.78 -17.13 14.29
C GLY A 26 -23.07 -16.40 15.59
N ALA A 27 -24.02 -15.47 15.55
CA ALA A 27 -24.47 -14.77 16.74
C ALA A 27 -25.12 -15.75 17.75
N SER A 28 -24.83 -15.53 19.04
CA SER A 28 -25.41 -16.32 20.12
C SER A 28 -26.93 -16.35 20.04
N LYS A 29 -27.53 -17.52 20.30
CA LYS A 29 -28.97 -17.79 20.29
C LYS A 29 -29.69 -17.76 18.94
N THR A 30 -29.17 -17.06 17.94
CA THR A 30 -29.85 -16.90 16.64
C THR A 30 -29.12 -17.58 15.49
N GLY A 31 -27.83 -17.86 15.65
CA GLY A 31 -26.97 -18.37 14.56
C GLY A 31 -26.82 -17.41 13.38
N ILE A 32 -27.33 -16.20 13.47
CA ILE A 32 -27.21 -15.21 12.38
C ILE A 32 -25.72 -14.95 12.16
N ALA A 33 -25.25 -15.15 10.93
CA ALA A 33 -23.87 -14.85 10.56
C ALA A 33 -23.58 -13.35 10.74
N HIS A 34 -22.50 -13.06 11.45
CA HIS A 34 -22.01 -11.71 11.63
C HIS A 34 -21.48 -11.17 10.30
N THR A 35 -21.65 -9.87 10.06
CA THR A 35 -21.04 -9.12 8.96
C THR A 35 -20.43 -7.84 9.50
N GLY A 36 -19.36 -7.35 8.85
CA GLY A 36 -18.64 -6.18 9.34
C GLY A 36 -17.59 -6.52 10.39
N TRP A 37 -17.21 -5.52 11.17
CA TRP A 37 -16.19 -5.65 12.20
C TRP A 37 -16.69 -6.45 13.42
N LEU A 38 -15.85 -7.35 13.91
CA LEU A 38 -16.10 -8.18 15.08
C LEU A 38 -14.90 -8.12 16.03
N GLU A 39 -15.13 -7.66 17.24
CA GLU A 39 -14.15 -7.77 18.33
C GLU A 39 -14.37 -9.06 19.10
N LEU A 40 -13.33 -9.87 19.22
CA LEU A 40 -13.40 -11.14 19.95
C LEU A 40 -12.03 -11.53 20.52
N GLY A 41 -12.00 -11.87 21.80
CA GLY A 41 -10.77 -12.33 22.44
C GLY A 41 -9.60 -11.34 22.40
N GLY A 42 -9.89 -10.03 22.43
CA GLY A 42 -8.89 -8.97 22.32
C GLY A 42 -8.27 -8.82 20.94
N GLY A 43 -8.92 -9.35 19.90
CA GLY A 43 -8.56 -9.17 18.49
C GLY A 43 -9.75 -8.69 17.68
N TRP A 44 -9.48 -7.99 16.59
CA TRP A 44 -10.47 -7.56 15.62
C TRP A 44 -10.44 -8.45 14.37
N TYR A 45 -11.60 -8.74 13.85
CA TYR A 45 -11.84 -9.50 12.63
C TYR A 45 -12.83 -8.74 11.74
N TYR A 46 -12.83 -9.03 10.45
CA TYR A 46 -13.83 -8.51 9.55
C TYR A 46 -14.50 -9.62 8.77
N LEU A 47 -15.83 -9.61 8.75
CA LEU A 47 -16.63 -10.54 7.97
C LEU A 47 -17.31 -9.75 6.85
N ASP A 48 -17.16 -10.20 5.62
CA ASP A 48 -17.70 -9.49 4.46
C ASP A 48 -19.23 -9.57 4.38
N SER A 49 -19.82 -9.01 3.34
CA SER A 49 -21.28 -8.98 3.16
C SER A 49 -21.91 -10.37 3.04
N SER A 50 -21.14 -11.41 2.71
CA SER A 50 -21.59 -12.80 2.71
C SER A 50 -21.51 -13.46 4.09
N GLY A 51 -20.88 -12.79 5.08
CA GLY A 51 -20.57 -13.32 6.41
C GLY A 51 -19.25 -14.09 6.46
N ALA A 52 -18.52 -14.18 5.36
CA ALA A 52 -17.23 -14.88 5.34
C ALA A 52 -16.13 -14.00 5.96
N MET A 53 -15.31 -14.60 6.84
CA MET A 53 -14.17 -13.93 7.47
C MET A 53 -13.08 -13.60 6.44
N VAL A 54 -12.62 -12.38 6.48
CA VAL A 54 -11.51 -11.88 5.67
C VAL A 54 -10.18 -12.27 6.31
N ALA A 55 -9.31 -12.94 5.55
CA ALA A 55 -7.96 -13.32 5.96
C ALA A 55 -6.89 -12.82 4.97
N SER A 56 -7.17 -11.74 4.25
CA SER A 56 -6.24 -11.09 3.33
C SER A 56 -6.46 -9.59 3.35
N ASN A 57 -5.37 -8.84 3.10
CA ASN A 57 -5.41 -7.39 3.05
C ASN A 57 -6.38 -6.91 1.95
N ARG A 58 -7.19 -5.90 2.25
CA ARG A 58 -8.14 -5.31 1.30
C ARG A 58 -8.59 -3.91 1.69
N ASN A 59 -9.20 -3.22 0.73
CA ASN A 59 -9.90 -1.96 0.99
C ASN A 59 -11.25 -2.25 1.67
N ILE A 60 -11.49 -1.63 2.82
CA ILE A 60 -12.76 -1.63 3.56
C ILE A 60 -13.08 -0.17 3.86
N ASP A 61 -14.20 0.33 3.31
CA ASP A 61 -14.67 1.70 3.52
C ASP A 61 -13.59 2.79 3.26
N GLY A 62 -12.80 2.60 2.18
CA GLY A 62 -11.75 3.52 1.75
C GLY A 62 -10.43 3.42 2.53
N LYS A 63 -10.32 2.50 3.48
CA LYS A 63 -9.11 2.21 4.24
C LYS A 63 -8.52 0.87 3.81
N TYR A 64 -7.21 0.84 3.59
CA TYR A 64 -6.52 -0.42 3.27
C TYR A 64 -6.15 -1.14 4.56
N GLU A 65 -6.98 -2.12 4.90
CA GLU A 65 -6.87 -2.89 6.14
C GLU A 65 -6.00 -4.13 5.95
N GLN A 66 -5.19 -4.42 6.96
CA GLN A 66 -4.27 -5.55 6.95
C GLN A 66 -4.74 -6.63 7.92
N PHE A 67 -4.68 -7.88 7.47
CA PHE A 67 -5.06 -9.06 8.25
C PHE A 67 -3.95 -10.11 8.17
N ASP A 68 -3.77 -10.88 9.24
CA ASP A 68 -2.94 -12.08 9.20
C ASP A 68 -3.68 -13.29 8.59
N GLY A 69 -2.96 -14.41 8.43
CA GLY A 69 -3.54 -15.63 7.87
C GLY A 69 -4.64 -16.29 8.73
N SER A 70 -4.81 -15.86 9.98
CA SER A 70 -5.91 -16.27 10.86
C SER A 70 -7.13 -15.35 10.78
N GLY A 71 -7.05 -14.27 9.98
CA GLY A 71 -8.08 -13.25 9.84
C GLY A 71 -8.06 -12.19 10.92
N ARG A 72 -7.05 -12.18 11.80
CA ARG A 72 -6.90 -11.13 12.81
C ARG A 72 -6.41 -9.85 12.16
N TRP A 73 -7.07 -8.73 12.45
CA TRP A 73 -6.70 -7.42 11.97
C TRP A 73 -5.36 -6.95 12.58
N LEU A 74 -4.47 -6.45 11.72
CA LEU A 74 -3.13 -5.98 12.05
C LEU A 74 -3.03 -4.45 12.06
N GLY A 75 -4.03 -3.77 11.52
CA GLY A 75 -4.07 -2.31 11.43
C GLY A 75 -4.34 -1.81 10.02
N THR A 76 -4.50 -0.49 9.91
CA THR A 76 -4.70 0.21 8.64
C THR A 76 -3.36 0.61 8.05
N ASN A 77 -3.11 0.29 6.77
CA ASN A 77 -1.99 0.85 6.02
C ASN A 77 -2.40 2.24 5.50
N THR A 78 -1.91 3.30 6.14
CA THR A 78 -2.29 4.67 5.82
C THR A 78 -1.87 5.11 4.42
N LEU A 79 -0.68 4.71 3.95
CA LEU A 79 -0.19 5.02 2.62
C LEU A 79 -1.02 4.30 1.54
N ALA A 80 -1.33 3.03 1.76
CA ALA A 80 -2.20 2.28 0.86
C ALA A 80 -3.65 2.77 0.87
N SER A 81 -4.16 3.22 2.02
CA SER A 81 -5.47 3.86 2.11
C SER A 81 -5.50 5.16 1.30
N ARG A 82 -4.45 5.98 1.42
CA ARG A 82 -4.33 7.22 0.66
C ARG A 82 -4.26 6.96 -0.85
N ALA A 83 -3.63 5.86 -1.27
CA ALA A 83 -3.54 5.46 -2.68
C ALA A 83 -4.92 5.34 -3.35
N GLN A 84 -5.95 4.92 -2.61
CA GLN A 84 -7.30 4.68 -3.17
C GLN A 84 -7.91 5.92 -3.82
N GLY A 85 -7.53 7.12 -3.36
CA GLY A 85 -8.02 8.39 -3.91
C GLY A 85 -7.37 8.81 -5.23
N TYR A 86 -6.26 8.19 -5.65
CA TYR A 86 -5.53 8.61 -6.84
C TYR A 86 -5.88 7.79 -8.08
N SER A 87 -5.90 8.45 -9.24
CA SER A 87 -5.91 7.80 -10.54
C SER A 87 -4.50 7.79 -11.15
N SER A 88 -4.22 6.83 -12.02
CA SER A 88 -2.97 6.80 -12.80
C SER A 88 -3.27 6.51 -14.26
N GLY A 89 -2.37 6.96 -15.17
CA GLY A 89 -2.45 6.65 -16.59
C GLY A 89 -1.97 5.24 -16.93
N THR A 90 -1.48 4.50 -15.93
CA THR A 90 -1.03 3.11 -16.05
C THR A 90 -1.65 2.28 -14.92
N ASN A 91 -1.40 0.97 -14.91
CA ASN A 91 -1.77 0.08 -13.79
C ASN A 91 -0.80 0.19 -12.60
N ARG A 92 0.01 1.25 -12.55
CA ARG A 92 0.95 1.56 -11.46
C ARG A 92 0.67 2.95 -10.90
N LEU A 93 0.91 3.10 -9.60
CA LEU A 93 0.86 4.35 -8.87
C LEU A 93 2.03 4.39 -7.90
N ILE A 94 2.66 5.54 -7.76
CA ILE A 94 3.70 5.75 -6.74
C ILE A 94 3.24 6.85 -5.80
N LEU A 95 3.30 6.58 -4.50
CA LEU A 95 3.12 7.57 -3.45
C LEU A 95 4.43 7.79 -2.72
N VAL A 96 4.73 9.03 -2.39
CA VAL A 96 5.90 9.41 -1.61
C VAL A 96 5.45 10.23 -0.41
N ASP A 97 5.61 9.66 0.77
CA ASP A 97 5.45 10.36 2.05
C ASP A 97 6.81 10.91 2.47
N ARG A 98 6.97 12.24 2.38
CA ARG A 98 8.24 12.91 2.75
C ARG A 98 8.47 12.90 4.25
N GLY A 99 7.38 13.01 5.03
CA GLY A 99 7.46 13.01 6.49
C GLY A 99 7.87 11.66 7.05
N ALA A 100 7.33 10.58 6.49
CA ALA A 100 7.69 9.22 6.85
C ALA A 100 8.92 8.69 6.10
N HIS A 101 9.48 9.42 5.14
CA HIS A 101 10.56 8.97 4.25
C HIS A 101 10.25 7.64 3.58
N GLN A 102 9.03 7.50 3.06
CA GLN A 102 8.52 6.26 2.52
C GLN A 102 8.04 6.42 1.07
N VAL A 103 8.37 5.43 0.23
CA VAL A 103 7.84 5.27 -1.12
C VAL A 103 6.98 4.03 -1.17
N GLY A 104 5.71 4.19 -1.55
CA GLY A 104 4.80 3.10 -1.86
C GLY A 104 4.65 2.95 -3.36
N VAL A 105 4.80 1.72 -3.87
CA VAL A 105 4.47 1.34 -5.24
C VAL A 105 3.22 0.48 -5.21
N PHE A 106 2.23 0.84 -6.00
CA PHE A 106 0.93 0.17 -6.02
C PHE A 106 0.62 -0.36 -7.41
N THR A 107 -0.13 -1.47 -7.44
CA THR A 107 -0.69 -2.07 -8.66
C THR A 107 -2.21 -2.06 -8.57
N GLY A 108 -2.89 -1.75 -9.68
CA GLY A 108 -4.35 -1.74 -9.73
C GLY A 108 -4.92 -0.56 -10.47
N SER A 109 -5.96 0.04 -9.90
CA SER A 109 -6.65 1.23 -10.40
C SER A 109 -7.24 2.02 -9.23
N GLN A 110 -7.75 3.22 -9.49
CA GLN A 110 -8.40 4.04 -8.47
C GLN A 110 -9.48 3.26 -7.71
N GLY A 111 -9.44 3.34 -6.39
CA GLY A 111 -10.32 2.61 -5.48
C GLY A 111 -9.92 1.14 -5.22
N ASN A 112 -8.98 0.58 -6.01
CA ASN A 112 -8.55 -0.81 -5.93
C ASN A 112 -7.02 -0.96 -6.03
N TRP A 113 -6.27 -0.02 -5.46
CA TRP A 113 -4.83 -0.10 -5.39
C TRP A 113 -4.37 -1.07 -4.30
N SER A 114 -3.53 -2.02 -4.68
CA SER A 114 -2.84 -2.93 -3.75
C SER A 114 -1.37 -2.57 -3.67
N PRO A 115 -0.76 -2.49 -2.48
CA PRO A 115 0.66 -2.23 -2.34
C PRO A 115 1.47 -3.39 -2.94
N THR A 116 2.40 -3.05 -3.83
CA THR A 116 3.39 -3.98 -4.37
C THR A 116 4.65 -3.91 -3.53
N TYR A 117 5.08 -2.68 -3.20
CA TYR A 117 6.26 -2.42 -2.39
C TYR A 117 6.04 -1.20 -1.47
N LEU A 118 6.69 -1.26 -0.31
CA LEU A 118 6.85 -0.14 0.61
C LEU A 118 8.34 -0.06 0.97
N TRP A 119 8.98 1.05 0.63
CA TRP A 119 10.42 1.23 0.79
C TRP A 119 10.74 2.51 1.56
N SER A 120 11.79 2.48 2.38
CA SER A 120 12.38 3.71 2.90
C SER A 120 13.10 4.46 1.78
N CYS A 121 13.12 5.78 1.88
CA CYS A 121 13.78 6.64 0.90
C CYS A 121 14.53 7.80 1.59
N VAL A 122 15.37 8.48 0.80
CA VAL A 122 15.92 9.78 1.14
C VAL A 122 15.13 10.85 0.41
N THR A 123 14.76 11.91 1.11
CA THR A 123 14.08 13.07 0.52
C THR A 123 14.98 14.31 0.55
N GLY A 124 14.52 15.41 -0.02
CA GLY A 124 15.26 16.67 -0.05
C GLY A 124 15.53 17.24 1.34
N ALA A 125 16.72 17.77 1.53
CA ALA A 125 17.09 18.51 2.74
C ALA A 125 16.20 19.76 2.92
N PRO A 126 16.10 20.35 4.14
CA PRO A 126 15.26 21.53 4.38
C PRO A 126 15.51 22.71 3.44
N GLY A 127 16.75 22.92 3.01
CA GLY A 127 17.13 23.98 2.07
C GLY A 127 16.84 23.65 0.59
N THR A 128 16.62 22.39 0.26
CA THR A 128 16.37 21.88 -1.09
C THR A 128 15.28 20.79 -1.05
N PRO A 129 14.06 21.11 -0.62
CA PRO A 129 13.04 20.10 -0.37
C PRO A 129 12.61 19.41 -1.65
N THR A 130 12.28 18.14 -1.55
CA THR A 130 11.56 17.44 -2.63
C THR A 130 10.22 18.15 -2.87
N ILE A 131 9.87 18.37 -4.13
CA ILE A 131 8.60 18.99 -4.51
C ILE A 131 7.41 18.17 -3.99
N THR A 132 6.31 18.83 -3.67
CA THR A 132 5.03 18.18 -3.37
C THR A 132 4.04 18.40 -4.51
N GLY A 133 3.10 17.47 -4.66
CA GLY A 133 2.07 17.54 -5.71
C GLY A 133 1.81 16.18 -6.34
N THR A 134 1.00 16.21 -7.39
CA THR A 134 0.70 15.02 -8.19
C THR A 134 1.26 15.21 -9.59
N PHE A 135 2.14 14.32 -9.98
CA PHE A 135 2.88 14.36 -11.24
C PHE A 135 2.57 13.13 -12.08
N ARG A 136 2.87 13.21 -13.37
CA ARG A 136 2.86 12.05 -14.27
C ARG A 136 4.25 11.89 -14.87
N THR A 137 4.82 10.70 -14.74
CA THR A 137 6.13 10.40 -15.34
C THR A 137 6.09 10.62 -16.85
N THR A 138 7.13 11.26 -17.38
CA THR A 138 7.28 11.50 -18.83
C THR A 138 7.87 10.30 -19.57
N GLY A 139 8.42 9.32 -18.83
CA GLY A 139 9.21 8.22 -19.37
C GLY A 139 10.69 8.57 -19.52
N GLY A 140 11.10 9.77 -19.12
CA GLY A 140 12.52 10.17 -19.10
C GLY A 140 13.34 9.30 -18.17
N LYS A 141 14.30 8.58 -18.72
CA LYS A 141 15.19 7.65 -18.00
C LYS A 141 16.62 7.92 -18.39
N VAL A 142 17.49 8.03 -17.39
CA VAL A 142 18.93 8.21 -17.56
C VAL A 142 19.65 7.18 -16.70
N GLY A 143 20.61 6.48 -17.28
CA GLY A 143 21.37 5.44 -16.55
C GLY A 143 22.11 6.02 -15.36
N THR A 144 22.73 7.20 -15.55
CA THR A 144 23.48 7.92 -14.53
C THR A 144 23.29 9.44 -14.73
N LEU A 145 23.12 10.21 -13.66
CA LEU A 145 23.03 11.66 -13.77
C LEU A 145 24.38 12.27 -14.16
N THR A 146 24.36 13.25 -15.07
CA THR A 146 25.56 13.99 -15.47
C THR A 146 26.11 14.86 -14.34
N THR A 147 25.26 15.28 -13.42
CA THR A 147 25.63 16.12 -12.27
C THR A 147 26.20 15.32 -11.08
N ASP A 148 25.92 14.03 -10.99
CA ASP A 148 26.46 13.12 -9.98
C ASP A 148 26.55 11.69 -10.52
N SER A 149 27.75 11.25 -10.82
CA SER A 149 28.02 9.92 -11.39
C SER A 149 27.67 8.75 -10.46
N ARG A 150 27.39 9.00 -9.18
CA ARG A 150 26.95 7.97 -8.20
C ARG A 150 25.44 7.70 -8.28
N ALA A 151 24.68 8.62 -8.91
CA ALA A 151 23.23 8.49 -9.05
C ALA A 151 22.90 7.63 -10.28
N HIS A 152 22.51 6.41 -10.04
CA HIS A 152 22.15 5.43 -11.08
C HIS A 152 20.64 5.19 -11.14
N TYR A 153 20.18 4.61 -12.25
CA TYR A 153 18.76 4.24 -12.48
C TYR A 153 17.82 5.41 -12.29
N CYS A 154 18.15 6.53 -12.91
CA CYS A 154 17.41 7.76 -12.74
C CYS A 154 16.12 7.75 -13.56
N THR A 155 14.97 7.81 -12.88
CA THR A 155 13.65 7.93 -13.49
C THR A 155 13.06 9.28 -13.17
N GLN A 156 12.78 10.08 -14.21
CA GLN A 156 12.29 11.44 -14.05
C GLN A 156 10.86 11.44 -13.49
N ILE A 157 10.65 12.25 -12.47
CA ILE A 157 9.34 12.55 -11.88
C ILE A 157 8.74 13.76 -12.59
N ALA A 158 9.43 14.91 -12.46
CA ALA A 158 9.10 16.17 -13.09
C ALA A 158 10.32 17.09 -13.06
N GLY A 159 10.55 17.87 -14.11
CA GLY A 159 11.68 18.83 -14.17
C GLY A 159 13.01 18.16 -13.82
N GLY A 160 13.73 18.71 -12.85
CA GLY A 160 15.00 18.19 -12.34
C GLY A 160 14.88 17.14 -11.21
N TYR A 161 13.67 16.67 -10.91
CA TYR A 161 13.44 15.72 -9.81
C TYR A 161 13.34 14.27 -10.34
N PHE A 162 14.13 13.40 -9.72
CA PHE A 162 14.26 12.00 -10.13
C PHE A 162 14.14 11.05 -8.95
N PHE A 163 13.69 9.82 -9.23
CA PHE A 163 14.07 8.66 -8.44
C PHE A 163 15.44 8.18 -8.89
N HIS A 164 16.35 7.89 -7.99
CA HIS A 164 17.64 7.29 -8.31
C HIS A 164 18.22 6.56 -7.08
N THR A 165 19.38 5.95 -7.21
CA THR A 165 20.05 5.25 -6.11
C THR A 165 20.50 6.23 -5.01
N ILE A 166 20.65 5.70 -3.77
CA ILE A 166 21.46 6.36 -2.72
C ILE A 166 22.88 6.58 -3.22
N LEU A 167 23.56 7.55 -2.60
CA LEU A 167 24.89 7.98 -3.07
C LEU A 167 26.06 7.38 -2.28
N ALA A 168 25.83 6.92 -1.06
CA ALA A 168 26.88 6.39 -0.19
C ALA A 168 26.51 5.04 0.43
N SER A 169 25.52 4.98 1.32
CA SER A 169 25.14 3.75 2.01
C SER A 169 23.66 3.73 2.37
N ASP A 170 23.11 2.55 2.67
CA ASP A 170 21.73 2.37 3.10
C ASP A 170 21.38 3.12 4.41
N SER A 171 22.39 3.55 5.19
CA SER A 171 22.18 4.39 6.36
C SER A 171 21.64 5.79 6.04
N GLU A 172 21.67 6.22 4.78
CA GLU A 172 21.00 7.47 4.33
C GLU A 172 19.48 7.35 4.31
N LEU A 173 18.94 6.13 4.17
CA LEU A 173 17.49 5.89 4.08
C LEU A 173 16.79 6.36 5.37
N GLY A 174 15.64 6.98 5.22
CA GLY A 174 14.90 7.55 6.34
C GLY A 174 15.29 8.99 6.70
N HIS A 175 16.12 9.66 5.89
CA HIS A 175 16.61 11.01 6.17
C HIS A 175 16.32 11.99 5.03
N SER A 176 16.37 13.30 5.35
CA SER A 176 16.24 14.39 4.39
C SER A 176 17.62 14.95 4.04
N LEU A 177 18.27 14.39 3.01
CA LEU A 177 19.68 14.66 2.67
C LEU A 177 19.93 15.05 1.21
N SER A 178 18.91 14.93 0.32
CA SER A 178 19.09 15.16 -1.10
C SER A 178 18.91 16.64 -1.47
N HIS A 179 19.25 16.99 -2.72
CA HIS A 179 18.93 18.28 -3.33
C HIS A 179 17.53 18.27 -4.01
N GLY A 180 16.60 17.45 -3.48
CA GLY A 180 15.23 17.38 -3.93
C GLY A 180 14.85 16.05 -4.62
N CYS A 181 15.79 15.31 -5.17
CA CYS A 181 15.54 13.97 -5.71
C CYS A 181 15.16 12.98 -4.60
N ILE A 182 14.49 11.91 -4.99
CA ILE A 182 14.14 10.80 -4.10
C ILE A 182 15.14 9.68 -4.32
N ARG A 183 15.98 9.42 -3.29
CA ARG A 183 16.99 8.36 -3.35
C ARG A 183 16.43 7.08 -2.75
N LEU A 184 16.74 5.97 -3.36
CA LEU A 184 16.30 4.64 -2.98
C LEU A 184 17.49 3.70 -2.88
N ALA A 185 17.37 2.61 -2.13
CA ALA A 185 18.31 1.51 -2.20
C ALA A 185 18.48 1.05 -3.66
N TYR A 186 19.67 0.60 -4.02
CA TYR A 186 20.04 0.26 -5.40
C TYR A 186 19.00 -0.64 -6.12
N PRO A 187 18.56 -1.79 -5.55
CA PRO A 187 17.58 -2.64 -6.23
C PRO A 187 16.21 -1.96 -6.42
N ASN A 188 15.82 -1.04 -5.53
CA ASN A 188 14.53 -0.36 -5.59
C ASN A 188 14.51 0.72 -6.68
N ALA A 189 15.61 1.49 -6.80
CA ALA A 189 15.77 2.45 -7.90
C ALA A 189 15.83 1.74 -9.25
N GLN A 190 16.56 0.62 -9.34
CA GLN A 190 16.62 -0.22 -10.54
C GLN A 190 15.24 -0.78 -10.90
N TRP A 191 14.46 -1.19 -9.91
CA TRP A 191 13.11 -1.68 -10.14
C TRP A 191 12.21 -0.59 -10.73
N ILE A 192 12.21 0.63 -10.16
CA ILE A 192 11.45 1.78 -10.71
C ILE A 192 11.89 2.06 -12.13
N TYR A 193 13.19 2.14 -12.37
CA TYR A 193 13.74 2.39 -13.70
C TYR A 193 13.26 1.38 -14.74
N ASN A 194 13.21 0.10 -14.40
CA ASN A 194 12.82 -0.96 -15.33
C ASN A 194 11.30 -1.08 -15.51
N ASN A 195 10.49 -0.76 -14.49
CA ASN A 195 9.08 -1.14 -14.45
C ASN A 195 8.10 0.03 -14.52
N ILE A 196 8.54 1.28 -14.30
CA ILE A 196 7.64 2.44 -14.35
C ILE A 196 7.64 3.04 -15.74
N ALA A 197 6.46 3.07 -16.36
CA ALA A 197 6.23 3.61 -17.69
C ALA A 197 5.84 5.10 -17.64
N ALA A 198 5.93 5.77 -18.78
CA ALA A 198 5.35 7.11 -18.97
C ALA A 198 3.86 7.12 -18.63
N GLY A 199 3.37 8.22 -18.05
CA GLY A 199 1.98 8.37 -17.63
C GLY A 199 1.66 7.79 -16.26
N THR A 200 2.62 7.12 -15.57
CA THR A 200 2.43 6.67 -14.20
C THR A 200 2.32 7.89 -13.27
N THR A 201 1.29 7.90 -12.43
CA THR A 201 1.12 8.96 -11.43
C THR A 201 2.09 8.77 -10.27
N VAL A 202 2.74 9.88 -9.89
CA VAL A 202 3.58 10.01 -8.69
C VAL A 202 2.99 11.13 -7.84
N ALA A 203 2.47 10.80 -6.66
CA ALA A 203 1.97 11.79 -5.71
C ALA A 203 2.93 11.91 -4.52
N ILE A 204 3.39 13.14 -4.23
CA ILE A 204 4.37 13.47 -3.21
C ILE A 204 3.74 14.43 -2.20
N PHE A 205 3.82 14.09 -0.92
CA PHE A 205 3.19 14.84 0.16
C PHE A 205 4.02 14.74 1.48
N ASN A 206 3.57 15.49 2.48
CA ASN A 206 4.07 15.42 3.86
C ASN A 206 3.15 14.55 4.71
#